data_f4d8d5d325ea3524d92714f2ee8ec388
#
_entry.id   f4d8d5d325ea3524d92714f2ee8ec388
#
_cell.length_a   1.000
_cell.length_b   1.000
_cell.length_c   1.000
_cell.angle_alpha   90.00
_cell.angle_beta   90.00
_cell.angle_gamma   90.00
#
_symmetry.space_group_name_H-M   'P 1'
#
loop_
_entity.id
_entity.type
_entity.pdbx_description
1 polymer ?
#
loop_
_entity_poly.entity_id
_entity_poly.type
_entity_poly.pdbx_seq_one_letter_code
_entity_poly.pdbx_strand_id
1 'polypeptide(L)'
;SAACAGGGHAIGLAKMLLDSKQTEMVIVIGAQEAEPNYCMEAFDALGVFSPDKVQPFGKGRNGLAPSGGAACIILEPSDSLRLKEEKVHSFASLSGYGFSSNGKAITTPDSYQEEVSMVNAIENAGLDEGMIDVVLAHATGTPMGDEAEAKAIESIFPICPNVVATKGMTGHECWMAGVSQA
;
A
#
# COMPACT_ATOMS: atom_id res chain seq x y z
N SER A 1 -13.68 0.40 8.45
CA SER A 1 -12.94 -0.28 7.36
C SER A 1 -12.27 0.76 6.48
N ALA A 2 -11.06 0.47 6.04
CA ALA A 2 -10.30 1.32 5.12
C ALA A 2 -10.12 0.64 3.74
N ALA A 3 -10.95 -0.35 3.46
CA ALA A 3 -10.92 -1.12 2.22
C ALA A 3 -9.48 -1.54 1.84
N CYS A 4 -9.05 -1.27 0.61
CA CYS A 4 -7.71 -1.65 0.12
C CYS A 4 -6.54 -1.02 0.88
N ALA A 5 -6.76 0.10 1.59
CA ALA A 5 -5.77 0.71 2.48
C ALA A 5 -5.67 0.02 3.85
N GLY A 6 -6.52 -0.98 4.14
CA GLY A 6 -6.59 -1.64 5.45
C GLY A 6 -5.27 -2.19 5.95
N GLY A 7 -4.50 -2.85 5.06
CA GLY A 7 -3.18 -3.37 5.39
C GLY A 7 -2.19 -2.27 5.77
N GLY A 8 -2.13 -1.19 4.99
CA GLY A 8 -1.30 -0.04 5.29
C GLY A 8 -1.66 0.63 6.63
N HIS A 9 -2.95 0.80 6.92
CA HIS A 9 -3.39 1.33 8.21
C HIS A 9 -3.04 0.40 9.38
N ALA A 10 -3.11 -0.92 9.19
CA ALA A 10 -2.70 -1.88 10.24
C ALA A 10 -1.19 -1.77 10.54
N ILE A 11 -0.35 -1.58 9.53
CA ILE A 11 1.09 -1.32 9.68
C ILE A 11 1.33 0.01 10.39
N GLY A 12 0.63 1.08 10.00
CA GLY A 12 0.73 2.37 10.65
C GLY A 12 0.32 2.33 12.12
N LEU A 13 -0.77 1.63 12.45
CA LEU A 13 -1.19 1.42 13.84
C LEU A 13 -0.13 0.62 14.63
N ALA A 14 0.45 -0.42 14.03
CA ALA A 14 1.52 -1.19 14.66
C ALA A 14 2.73 -0.30 14.99
N LYS A 15 3.14 0.58 14.06
CA LYS A 15 4.20 1.56 14.31
C LYS A 15 3.86 2.46 15.50
N MET A 16 2.65 3.01 15.53
CA MET A 16 2.21 3.89 16.64
C MET A 16 2.24 3.19 18.00
N LEU A 17 1.83 1.92 18.07
CA LEU A 17 1.85 1.13 19.30
C LEU A 17 3.28 0.86 19.80
N LEU A 18 4.20 0.57 18.87
CA LEU A 18 5.62 0.35 19.18
C LEU A 18 6.31 1.65 19.58
N ASP A 19 6.14 2.73 18.84
CA ASP A 19 6.75 4.03 19.12
C ASP A 19 6.28 4.59 20.48
N SER A 20 5.01 4.37 20.82
CA SER A 20 4.44 4.74 22.13
C SER A 20 4.74 3.76 23.26
N LYS A 21 5.51 2.69 22.98
CA LYS A 21 5.92 1.65 23.96
C LYS A 21 4.74 0.94 24.63
N GLN A 22 3.60 0.86 23.96
CA GLN A 22 2.45 0.12 24.46
C GLN A 22 2.60 -1.40 24.29
N THR A 23 3.47 -1.81 23.41
CA THR A 23 3.84 -3.22 23.19
C THR A 23 5.30 -3.32 22.73
N GLU A 24 5.87 -4.50 22.86
CA GLU A 24 7.25 -4.81 22.43
C GLU A 24 7.28 -5.48 21.05
N MET A 25 6.16 -5.98 20.57
CA MET A 25 6.04 -6.63 19.27
C MET A 25 4.60 -6.53 18.76
N VAL A 26 4.45 -6.37 17.44
CA VAL A 26 3.16 -6.43 16.76
C VAL A 26 3.27 -7.38 15.56
N ILE A 27 2.28 -8.26 15.43
CA ILE A 27 2.12 -9.11 14.26
C ILE A 27 0.96 -8.53 13.44
N VAL A 28 1.27 -8.08 12.22
CA VAL A 28 0.27 -7.61 11.26
C VAL A 28 -0.04 -8.72 10.27
N ILE A 29 -1.29 -9.12 10.18
CA ILE A 29 -1.74 -10.20 9.30
C ILE A 29 -2.74 -9.63 8.31
N GLY A 30 -2.49 -9.86 7.02
CA GLY A 30 -3.45 -9.64 5.94
C GLY A 30 -3.88 -10.98 5.36
N ALA A 31 -5.17 -11.15 5.13
CA ALA A 31 -5.72 -12.35 4.49
C ALA A 31 -6.92 -11.99 3.63
N GLN A 32 -6.99 -12.60 2.46
CA GLN A 32 -8.08 -12.47 1.50
C GLN A 32 -8.37 -13.85 0.91
N GLU A 33 -9.63 -14.14 0.67
CA GLU A 33 -10.06 -15.34 -0.02
C GLU A 33 -9.35 -15.48 -1.37
N ALA A 34 -8.91 -16.69 -1.70
CA ALA A 34 -8.14 -16.94 -2.92
C ALA A 34 -8.97 -16.73 -4.20
N GLU A 35 -10.26 -17.02 -4.13
CA GLU A 35 -11.23 -16.76 -5.20
C GLU A 35 -12.30 -15.78 -4.71
N PRO A 36 -12.02 -14.47 -4.71
CA PRO A 36 -12.87 -13.48 -4.06
C PRO A 36 -14.10 -13.13 -4.92
N ASN A 37 -15.02 -14.07 -5.11
CA ASN A 37 -16.20 -13.92 -5.97
C ASN A 37 -17.02 -12.68 -5.60
N TYR A 38 -17.20 -12.40 -4.31
CA TYR A 38 -17.87 -11.19 -3.85
C TYR A 38 -17.19 -9.92 -4.36
N CYS A 39 -15.85 -9.87 -4.29
CA CYS A 39 -15.10 -8.72 -4.79
C CYS A 39 -15.19 -8.61 -6.32
N MET A 40 -15.17 -9.73 -7.04
CA MET A 40 -15.32 -9.74 -8.50
C MET A 40 -16.68 -9.15 -8.91
N GLU A 41 -17.76 -9.62 -8.32
CA GLU A 41 -19.11 -9.11 -8.58
C GLU A 41 -19.24 -7.62 -8.20
N ALA A 42 -18.68 -7.21 -7.07
CA ALA A 42 -18.71 -5.82 -6.63
C ALA A 42 -17.95 -4.89 -7.57
N PHE A 43 -16.74 -5.28 -8.00
CA PHE A 43 -15.95 -4.47 -8.94
C PHE A 43 -16.51 -4.49 -10.36
N ASP A 44 -17.16 -5.58 -10.78
CA ASP A 44 -17.90 -5.63 -12.04
C ASP A 44 -19.08 -4.65 -12.02
N ALA A 45 -19.86 -4.65 -10.95
CA ALA A 45 -20.96 -3.72 -10.74
C ALA A 45 -20.51 -2.24 -10.71
N LEU A 46 -19.27 -1.97 -10.28
CA LEU A 46 -18.65 -0.64 -10.32
C LEU A 46 -18.04 -0.31 -11.70
N GLY A 47 -18.01 -1.25 -12.64
CA GLY A 47 -17.42 -1.07 -13.96
C GLY A 47 -15.90 -0.92 -13.96
N VAL A 48 -15.21 -1.47 -12.94
CA VAL A 48 -13.75 -1.41 -12.81
C VAL A 48 -13.07 -2.78 -12.84
N PHE A 49 -13.85 -3.85 -13.00
CA PHE A 49 -13.33 -5.20 -13.18
C PHE A 49 -12.81 -5.41 -14.61
N SER A 50 -11.62 -5.99 -14.73
CA SER A 50 -11.06 -6.44 -16.01
C SER A 50 -11.00 -7.97 -16.04
N PRO A 51 -11.69 -8.64 -16.97
CA PRO A 51 -11.57 -10.08 -17.14
C PRO A 51 -10.26 -10.48 -17.84
N ASP A 52 -9.58 -9.51 -18.44
CA ASP A 52 -8.35 -9.70 -19.19
C ASP A 52 -7.11 -9.41 -18.36
N LYS A 53 -5.99 -9.22 -19.03
CA LYS A 53 -4.71 -8.90 -18.40
C LYS A 53 -4.75 -7.52 -17.75
N VAL A 54 -4.50 -7.47 -16.43
CA VAL A 54 -4.30 -6.23 -15.67
C VAL A 54 -2.99 -5.57 -16.14
N GLN A 55 -3.05 -4.28 -16.48
CA GLN A 55 -1.93 -3.52 -17.03
C GLN A 55 -1.71 -2.21 -16.27
N PRO A 56 -1.15 -2.25 -15.05
CA PRO A 56 -0.89 -1.04 -14.27
C PRO A 56 -0.08 -0.01 -15.08
N PHE A 57 -0.57 1.24 -15.10
CA PHE A 57 -0.02 2.35 -15.89
C PHE A 57 0.03 2.13 -17.42
N GLY A 58 -0.43 0.98 -17.91
CA GLY A 58 -0.42 0.67 -19.34
C GLY A 58 -1.47 1.48 -20.12
N LYS A 59 -1.16 1.80 -21.40
CA LYS A 59 -2.10 2.52 -22.28
C LYS A 59 -3.41 1.77 -22.52
N GLY A 60 -3.39 0.44 -22.46
CA GLY A 60 -4.56 -0.42 -22.65
C GLY A 60 -5.25 -0.83 -21.35
N ARG A 61 -4.90 -0.20 -20.21
CA ARG A 61 -5.52 -0.53 -18.93
C ARG A 61 -7.01 -0.25 -18.94
N ASN A 62 -7.78 -1.16 -18.41
CA ASN A 62 -9.24 -1.08 -18.42
C ASN A 62 -9.90 -1.52 -17.11
N GLY A 63 -9.11 -1.87 -16.09
CA GLY A 63 -9.63 -2.31 -14.81
C GLY A 63 -8.65 -3.18 -14.03
N LEU A 64 -9.14 -3.66 -12.90
CA LEU A 64 -8.42 -4.53 -11.98
C LEU A 64 -8.98 -5.96 -11.99
N ALA A 65 -8.19 -6.93 -11.57
CA ALA A 65 -8.64 -8.27 -11.27
C ALA A 65 -8.40 -8.55 -9.77
N PRO A 66 -9.45 -8.81 -8.98
CA PRO A 66 -9.29 -9.20 -7.58
C PRO A 66 -8.55 -10.53 -7.47
N SER A 67 -7.76 -10.65 -6.45
CA SER A 67 -7.06 -11.89 -6.09
C SER A 67 -7.01 -12.03 -4.57
N GLY A 68 -6.41 -13.09 -4.08
CA GLY A 68 -6.31 -13.33 -2.66
C GLY A 68 -5.02 -14.02 -2.26
N GLY A 69 -4.89 -14.21 -0.96
CA GLY A 69 -3.72 -14.80 -0.34
C GLY A 69 -3.65 -14.47 1.14
N ALA A 70 -2.48 -14.66 1.72
CA ALA A 70 -2.18 -14.26 3.08
C ALA A 70 -0.74 -13.76 3.19
N ALA A 71 -0.54 -12.72 3.98
CA ALA A 71 0.76 -12.17 4.31
C ALA A 71 0.84 -11.82 5.79
N CYS A 72 2.04 -11.87 6.35
CA CYS A 72 2.29 -11.57 7.75
C CYS A 72 3.59 -10.80 7.89
N ILE A 73 3.56 -9.73 8.68
CA ILE A 73 4.73 -8.94 9.03
C ILE A 73 4.85 -8.90 10.55
N ILE A 74 6.04 -9.14 11.05
CA ILE A 74 6.38 -8.99 12.47
C ILE A 74 7.19 -7.71 12.63
N LEU A 75 6.70 -6.80 13.45
CA LEU A 75 7.32 -5.53 13.76
C LEU A 75 7.75 -5.50 15.22
N GLU A 76 8.96 -5.03 15.47
CA GLU A 76 9.51 -4.84 16.82
C GLU A 76 10.48 -3.64 16.83
N PRO A 77 10.74 -3.02 17.98
CA PRO A 77 11.72 -1.95 18.08
C PRO A 77 13.11 -2.41 17.60
N SER A 78 13.85 -1.56 16.90
CA SER A 78 15.18 -1.86 16.37
C SER A 78 16.22 -2.16 17.46
N ASP A 79 15.94 -1.74 18.68
CA ASP A 79 16.77 -1.96 19.87
C ASP A 79 16.28 -3.12 20.76
N SER A 80 15.32 -3.90 20.30
CA SER A 80 14.77 -5.04 21.06
C SER A 80 15.88 -6.01 21.48
N LEU A 81 15.73 -6.59 22.68
CA LEU A 81 16.66 -7.59 23.20
C LEU A 81 16.68 -8.83 22.33
N ARG A 82 15.53 -9.21 21.78
CA ARG A 82 15.39 -10.37 20.91
C ARG A 82 16.27 -10.24 19.65
N LEU A 83 16.25 -9.10 18.97
CA LEU A 83 17.11 -8.86 17.81
C LEU A 83 18.60 -8.95 18.15
N LYS A 84 18.98 -8.46 19.35
CA LYS A 84 20.38 -8.44 19.80
C LYS A 84 20.88 -9.82 20.26
N GLU A 85 20.08 -10.53 21.03
CA GLU A 85 20.48 -11.78 21.68
C GLU A 85 20.29 -13.01 20.78
N GLU A 86 19.17 -13.08 20.06
CA GLU A 86 18.85 -14.21 19.18
C GLU A 86 19.47 -14.11 17.79
N LYS A 87 20.14 -12.98 17.48
CA LYS A 87 20.71 -12.69 16.16
C LYS A 87 19.69 -12.84 15.03
N VAL A 88 18.45 -12.45 15.29
CA VAL A 88 17.39 -12.45 14.29
C VAL A 88 17.71 -11.41 13.22
N HIS A 89 17.61 -11.80 11.98
CA HIS A 89 17.84 -10.91 10.85
C HIS A 89 16.65 -9.97 10.65
N SER A 90 16.90 -8.66 10.70
CA SER A 90 15.93 -7.65 10.28
C SER A 90 16.04 -7.44 8.76
N PHE A 91 14.94 -7.50 8.05
CA PHE A 91 14.90 -7.31 6.60
C PHE A 91 14.89 -5.84 6.18
N ALA A 92 14.17 -5.01 6.96
CA ALA A 92 14.00 -3.59 6.70
C ALA A 92 13.63 -2.84 7.98
N SER A 93 13.61 -1.52 7.92
CA SER A 93 13.09 -0.63 8.96
C SER A 93 11.86 0.12 8.46
N LEU A 94 10.78 0.12 9.25
CA LEU A 94 9.61 0.97 9.02
C LEU A 94 9.89 2.36 9.60
N SER A 95 10.37 3.27 8.75
CA SER A 95 10.79 4.61 9.16
C SER A 95 9.63 5.58 9.33
N GLY A 96 8.65 5.56 8.42
CA GLY A 96 7.53 6.50 8.44
C GLY A 96 6.20 5.89 8.02
N TYR A 97 5.14 6.59 8.37
CA TYR A 97 3.77 6.27 7.98
C TYR A 97 3.00 7.56 7.73
N GLY A 98 2.23 7.57 6.65
CA GLY A 98 1.35 8.67 6.30
C GLY A 98 -0.01 8.18 5.81
N PHE A 99 -1.02 8.95 6.04
CA PHE A 99 -2.36 8.70 5.51
C PHE A 99 -3.09 10.01 5.24
N SER A 100 -4.12 9.92 4.43
CA SER A 100 -5.07 10.99 4.17
C SER A 100 -6.45 10.39 3.92
N SER A 101 -7.46 11.21 3.79
CA SER A 101 -8.82 10.77 3.49
C SER A 101 -9.40 11.63 2.36
N ASN A 102 -9.85 10.95 1.30
CA ASN A 102 -10.65 11.60 0.28
C ASN A 102 -12.07 11.84 0.81
N GLY A 103 -12.37 13.06 1.23
CA GLY A 103 -13.67 13.45 1.76
C GLY A 103 -14.75 13.74 0.69
N LYS A 104 -14.45 13.58 -0.60
CA LYS A 104 -15.35 13.97 -1.70
C LYS A 104 -16.22 12.83 -2.21
N ALA A 105 -15.66 11.65 -2.39
CA ALA A 105 -16.36 10.49 -2.92
C ALA A 105 -15.73 9.18 -2.44
N ILE A 106 -16.54 8.13 -2.32
CA ILE A 106 -16.09 6.84 -1.78
C ILE A 106 -15.10 6.13 -2.71
N THR A 107 -15.31 6.23 -4.03
CA THR A 107 -14.58 5.44 -5.04
C THR A 107 -13.79 6.28 -6.04
N THR A 108 -13.96 7.60 -6.04
CA THR A 108 -13.24 8.47 -6.98
C THR A 108 -11.85 8.78 -6.43
N PRO A 109 -10.77 8.42 -7.13
CA PRO A 109 -9.42 8.73 -6.68
C PRO A 109 -9.18 10.24 -6.68
N ASP A 110 -8.33 10.71 -5.78
CA ASP A 110 -7.96 12.12 -5.63
C ASP A 110 -6.45 12.24 -5.49
N SER A 111 -5.79 12.66 -6.57
CA SER A 111 -4.32 12.79 -6.62
C SER A 111 -3.74 13.67 -5.53
N TYR A 112 -4.45 14.72 -5.11
CA TYR A 112 -4.01 15.57 -4.02
C TYR A 112 -3.99 14.83 -2.67
N GLN A 113 -5.00 14.00 -2.40
CA GLN A 113 -5.02 13.23 -1.16
C GLN A 113 -3.98 12.09 -1.17
N GLU A 114 -3.72 11.50 -2.33
CA GLU A 114 -2.63 10.54 -2.49
C GLU A 114 -1.27 11.21 -2.27
N GLU A 115 -1.04 12.41 -2.82
CA GLU A 115 0.13 13.25 -2.56
C GLU A 115 0.30 13.52 -1.06
N VAL A 116 -0.75 14.00 -0.39
CA VAL A 116 -0.72 14.29 1.05
C VAL A 116 -0.32 13.05 1.87
N SER A 117 -0.82 11.87 1.53
CA SER A 117 -0.47 10.65 2.27
C SER A 117 1.00 10.27 2.09
N MET A 118 1.55 10.41 0.89
CA MET A 118 2.96 10.14 0.61
C MET A 118 3.88 11.17 1.28
N VAL A 119 3.57 12.46 1.18
CA VAL A 119 4.33 13.53 1.86
C VAL A 119 4.34 13.31 3.36
N ASN A 120 3.17 13.02 3.98
CA ASN A 120 3.10 12.72 5.41
C ASN A 120 3.99 11.53 5.81
N ALA A 121 4.10 10.51 4.96
CA ALA A 121 4.96 9.35 5.23
C ALA A 121 6.45 9.73 5.19
N ILE A 122 6.87 10.52 4.19
CA ILE A 122 8.23 11.02 4.02
C ILE A 122 8.62 11.92 5.19
N GLU A 123 7.77 12.88 5.54
CA GLU A 123 7.98 13.78 6.68
C GLU A 123 8.05 13.02 8.02
N ASN A 124 7.14 12.04 8.22
CA ASN A 124 7.15 11.21 9.44
C ASN A 124 8.42 10.36 9.55
N ALA A 125 9.01 9.98 8.41
CA ALA A 125 10.29 9.28 8.36
C ALA A 125 11.49 10.21 8.62
N GLY A 126 11.31 11.53 8.58
CA GLY A 126 12.39 12.52 8.65
C GLY A 126 13.28 12.49 7.41
N LEU A 127 12.72 12.15 6.26
CA LEU A 127 13.41 12.07 4.97
C LEU A 127 12.99 13.20 4.04
N ASP A 128 13.78 13.42 3.01
CA ASP A 128 13.43 14.26 1.87
C ASP A 128 13.00 13.39 0.69
N GLU A 129 12.21 13.92 -0.21
CA GLU A 129 11.73 13.22 -1.43
C GLU A 129 12.88 12.70 -2.30
N GLY A 130 14.01 13.38 -2.33
CA GLY A 130 15.21 12.95 -3.05
C GLY A 130 15.90 11.70 -2.49
N MET A 131 15.48 11.23 -1.30
CA MET A 131 16.00 10.02 -0.67
C MET A 131 15.18 8.78 -1.00
N ILE A 132 14.12 8.92 -1.79
CA ILE A 132 13.25 7.82 -2.16
C ILE A 132 13.72 7.24 -3.49
N ASP A 133 14.20 6.00 -3.47
CA ASP A 133 14.69 5.29 -4.65
C ASP A 133 13.59 4.53 -5.40
N VAL A 134 12.58 4.05 -4.66
CA VAL A 134 11.51 3.20 -5.20
C VAL A 134 10.16 3.59 -4.62
N VAL A 135 9.15 3.66 -5.49
CA VAL A 135 7.73 3.72 -5.12
C VAL A 135 7.08 2.41 -5.53
N LEU A 136 6.58 1.65 -4.58
CA LEU A 136 5.72 0.51 -4.85
C LEU A 136 4.28 0.99 -4.92
N ALA A 137 3.79 1.17 -6.13
CA ALA A 137 2.52 1.82 -6.40
C ALA A 137 1.30 0.93 -6.07
N HIS A 138 0.19 1.56 -5.73
CA HIS A 138 -1.09 0.87 -5.63
C HIS A 138 -1.54 0.33 -7.01
N ALA A 139 -1.50 1.16 -8.03
CA ALA A 139 -1.58 0.84 -9.46
C ALA A 139 -2.42 -0.41 -9.80
N THR A 140 -3.73 -0.28 -9.72
CA THR A 140 -4.66 -1.40 -9.91
C THR A 140 -4.93 -1.73 -11.37
N GLY A 141 -4.51 -0.88 -12.31
CA GLY A 141 -4.85 -0.96 -13.73
C GLY A 141 -6.15 -0.26 -14.09
N THR A 142 -6.78 0.44 -13.15
CA THR A 142 -7.96 1.25 -13.45
C THR A 142 -7.55 2.56 -14.12
N PRO A 143 -8.27 3.03 -15.18
CA PRO A 143 -7.88 4.25 -15.88
C PRO A 143 -7.74 5.46 -14.96
N MET A 144 -8.71 5.70 -14.08
CA MET A 144 -8.73 6.87 -13.18
C MET A 144 -7.79 6.72 -12.00
N GLY A 145 -7.69 5.52 -11.40
CA GLY A 145 -6.83 5.27 -10.24
C GLY A 145 -5.37 5.46 -10.59
N ASP A 146 -4.91 4.78 -11.61
CA ASP A 146 -3.51 4.87 -12.05
C ASP A 146 -3.14 6.29 -12.51
N GLU A 147 -4.10 7.04 -13.12
CA GLU A 147 -3.84 8.43 -13.52
C GLU A 147 -3.68 9.35 -12.30
N ALA A 148 -4.52 9.18 -11.28
CA ALA A 148 -4.44 9.98 -10.06
C ALA A 148 -3.12 9.72 -9.32
N GLU A 149 -2.75 8.46 -9.16
CA GLU A 149 -1.51 8.06 -8.49
C GLU A 149 -0.27 8.54 -9.27
N ALA A 150 -0.26 8.41 -10.59
CA ALA A 150 0.84 8.94 -11.42
C ALA A 150 1.02 10.45 -11.22
N LYS A 151 -0.07 11.22 -11.22
CA LYS A 151 -0.03 12.67 -10.97
C LYS A 151 0.49 13.00 -9.57
N ALA A 152 0.09 12.23 -8.55
CA ALA A 152 0.57 12.41 -7.20
C ALA A 152 2.07 12.13 -7.09
N ILE A 153 2.56 11.06 -7.72
CA ILE A 153 4.00 10.75 -7.77
C ILE A 153 4.78 11.86 -8.51
N GLU A 154 4.30 12.27 -9.67
CA GLU A 154 4.95 13.34 -10.46
C GLU A 154 5.01 14.69 -9.72
N SER A 155 4.01 15.01 -8.88
CA SER A 155 3.99 16.26 -8.11
C SER A 155 4.98 16.29 -6.97
N ILE A 156 5.27 15.13 -6.35
CA ILE A 156 6.17 15.03 -5.19
C ILE A 156 7.64 14.97 -5.61
N PHE A 157 7.94 14.17 -6.63
CA PHE A 157 9.30 13.80 -6.97
C PHE A 157 9.84 14.60 -8.16
N PRO A 158 10.76 15.59 -7.94
CA PRO A 158 11.40 16.33 -9.01
C PRO A 158 12.19 15.43 -9.98
N ILE A 159 12.76 14.35 -9.43
CA ILE A 159 13.36 13.26 -10.16
C ILE A 159 12.55 12.02 -9.81
N CYS A 160 11.81 11.49 -10.79
CA CYS A 160 10.93 10.35 -10.57
C CYS A 160 11.74 9.13 -10.09
N PRO A 161 11.41 8.54 -8.94
CA PRO A 161 12.01 7.29 -8.48
C PRO A 161 11.59 6.12 -9.37
N ASN A 162 12.16 4.94 -9.13
CA ASN A 162 11.67 3.73 -9.79
C ASN A 162 10.26 3.39 -9.30
N VAL A 163 9.29 3.36 -10.21
CA VAL A 163 7.91 2.99 -9.88
C VAL A 163 7.66 1.54 -10.23
N VAL A 164 7.27 0.75 -9.25
CA VAL A 164 6.98 -0.69 -9.37
C VAL A 164 5.50 -0.95 -9.12
N ALA A 165 4.88 -1.76 -9.97
CA ALA A 165 3.48 -2.16 -9.87
C ALA A 165 3.35 -3.69 -9.92
N THR A 166 3.08 -4.33 -8.80
CA THR A 166 3.02 -5.79 -8.68
C THR A 166 1.68 -6.38 -9.13
N LYS A 167 0.61 -5.59 -9.09
CA LYS A 167 -0.75 -6.07 -9.38
C LYS A 167 -1.00 -6.54 -10.81
N GLY A 168 -0.10 -6.21 -11.73
CA GLY A 168 -0.09 -6.82 -13.06
C GLY A 168 0.28 -8.32 -13.06
N MET A 169 0.90 -8.80 -11.97
CA MET A 169 1.30 -10.20 -11.79
C MET A 169 0.44 -10.91 -10.74
N THR A 170 0.17 -10.26 -9.61
CA THR A 170 -0.54 -10.86 -8.47
C THR A 170 -2.04 -10.67 -8.52
N GLY A 171 -2.53 -9.72 -9.30
CA GLY A 171 -3.88 -9.20 -9.15
C GLY A 171 -3.99 -8.24 -7.96
N HIS A 172 -5.20 -7.77 -7.69
CA HIS A 172 -5.47 -6.90 -6.55
C HIS A 172 -5.96 -7.69 -5.35
N GLU A 173 -5.09 -7.88 -4.37
CA GLU A 173 -5.34 -8.65 -3.13
C GLU A 173 -6.23 -7.89 -2.14
N CYS A 174 -7.00 -6.92 -2.61
CA CYS A 174 -7.98 -6.14 -1.83
C CYS A 174 -7.37 -5.57 -0.53
N TRP A 175 -7.98 -5.88 0.59
CA TRP A 175 -7.58 -5.34 1.91
C TRP A 175 -6.28 -5.87 2.46
N MET A 176 -5.75 -6.98 1.96
CA MET A 176 -4.43 -7.47 2.37
C MET A 176 -3.27 -6.86 1.57
N ALA A 177 -3.54 -6.16 0.46
CA ALA A 177 -2.51 -5.65 -0.44
C ALA A 177 -1.42 -4.82 0.25
N GLY A 178 -1.78 -4.01 1.25
CA GLY A 178 -0.80 -3.22 2.01
C GLY A 178 0.15 -4.06 2.87
N VAL A 179 -0.22 -5.29 3.25
CA VAL A 179 0.66 -6.20 4.00
C VAL A 179 1.52 -7.03 3.06
N SER A 180 0.97 -7.45 1.91
CA SER A 180 1.72 -8.25 0.92
C SER A 180 2.76 -7.43 0.16
N GLN A 181 2.58 -6.10 0.09
CA GLN A 181 3.47 -5.19 -0.62
C GLN A 181 4.51 -4.51 0.27
N ALA A 182 4.41 -4.62 1.58
CA ALA A 182 5.38 -4.09 2.53
C ALA A 182 6.53 -5.10 2.84
#